data_a88f0e5428b88c21ea4dfcc4a398c9ba
#
_entry.id   a88f0e5428b88c21ea4dfcc4a398c9ba
#
_cell.length_a   1.000
_cell.length_b   1.000
_cell.length_c   1.000
_cell.angle_alpha   90.00
_cell.angle_beta   90.00
_cell.angle_gamma   90.00
#
_symmetry.space_group_name_H-M   'P 1'
#
loop_
_entity.id
_entity.type
_entity.pdbx_description
1 polymer ?
#
loop_
_entity_poly.entity_id
_entity_poly.type
_entity_poly.pdbx_seq_one_letter_code
_entity_poly.pdbx_strand_id
1 'polypeptide(L)'
;IDVPIDAAFEMLSEFEQFERAAMHRGADVQRVDALHRPASGMTWDAAFDMRGKRREIRVEMAKFVRPTEMKLVTTSPGLTGDMEMDLLALSRSRTRITVALEIKPHNLSARLLVQSLKLAKTSLTKKFKARVADYAKSMEARYQSPR
;
A
#
# COMPACT_ATOMS: atom_id res chain seq x y z
N ILE A 1 3.37 11.01 -12.46
CA ILE A 1 1.98 11.35 -12.75
C ILE A 1 1.82 12.87 -12.90
N ASP A 2 0.82 13.29 -13.63
CA ASP A 2 0.53 14.71 -13.90
C ASP A 2 -0.31 15.32 -12.77
N VAL A 3 0.24 15.30 -11.56
CA VAL A 3 -0.37 15.82 -10.34
C VAL A 3 0.73 16.48 -9.50
N PRO A 4 0.49 17.67 -8.93
CA PRO A 4 1.43 18.28 -7.99
C PRO A 4 1.69 17.40 -6.78
N ILE A 5 2.90 17.49 -6.21
CA ILE A 5 3.32 16.60 -5.13
C ILE A 5 2.41 16.65 -3.89
N ASP A 6 1.96 17.82 -3.51
CA ASP A 6 1.07 17.97 -2.35
C ASP A 6 -0.27 17.27 -2.59
N ALA A 7 -0.86 17.46 -3.76
CA ALA A 7 -2.13 16.82 -4.13
C ALA A 7 -1.96 15.30 -4.26
N ALA A 8 -0.84 14.84 -4.85
CA ALA A 8 -0.55 13.41 -4.96
C ALA A 8 -0.44 12.76 -3.57
N PHE A 9 0.29 13.39 -2.66
CA PHE A 9 0.44 12.89 -1.30
C PHE A 9 -0.89 12.85 -0.54
N GLU A 10 -1.72 13.89 -0.68
CA GLU A 10 -3.05 13.90 -0.05
C GLU A 10 -3.95 12.77 -0.57
N MET A 11 -3.93 12.52 -1.88
CA MET A 11 -4.71 11.41 -2.45
C MET A 11 -4.22 10.05 -1.96
N LEU A 12 -2.90 9.87 -1.84
CA LEU A 12 -2.30 8.64 -1.30
C LEU A 12 -2.58 8.48 0.20
N SER A 13 -2.99 9.53 0.88
CA SER A 13 -3.32 9.53 2.30
C SER A 13 -4.81 9.29 2.59
N GLU A 14 -5.62 9.03 1.57
CA GLU A 14 -7.04 8.73 1.71
C GLU A 14 -7.25 7.27 2.14
N PHE A 15 -6.80 6.95 3.35
CA PHE A 15 -6.75 5.57 3.85
C PHE A 15 -8.14 4.93 4.02
N GLU A 16 -9.17 5.71 4.30
CA GLU A 16 -10.54 5.20 4.37
C GLU A 16 -11.00 4.59 3.04
N GLN A 17 -10.57 5.16 1.93
CA GLN A 17 -10.86 4.60 0.61
C GLN A 17 -10.12 3.28 0.37
N PHE A 18 -8.87 3.18 0.81
CA PHE A 18 -8.11 1.94 0.72
C PHE A 18 -8.70 0.85 1.62
N GLU A 19 -9.15 1.21 2.82
CA GLU A 19 -9.86 0.30 3.72
C GLU A 19 -11.12 -0.26 3.05
N ARG A 20 -11.92 0.60 2.46
CA ARG A 20 -13.15 0.19 1.75
C ARG A 20 -12.84 -0.68 0.53
N ALA A 21 -11.79 -0.35 -0.22
CA ALA A 21 -11.38 -1.15 -1.37
C ALA A 21 -10.96 -2.56 -0.95
N ALA A 22 -10.22 -2.69 0.15
CA ALA A 22 -9.82 -3.98 0.69
C ALA A 22 -11.03 -4.80 1.17
N MET A 23 -11.96 -4.17 1.89
CA MET A 23 -13.20 -4.82 2.33
C MET A 23 -14.05 -5.28 1.15
N HIS A 24 -14.08 -4.50 0.09
CA HIS A 24 -14.81 -4.84 -1.14
C HIS A 24 -14.24 -6.09 -1.83
N ARG A 25 -12.95 -6.36 -1.61
CA ARG A 25 -12.27 -7.56 -2.12
C ARG A 25 -12.32 -8.76 -1.16
N GLY A 26 -13.08 -8.64 -0.07
CA GLY A 26 -13.30 -9.72 0.88
C GLY A 26 -12.38 -9.71 2.10
N ALA A 27 -11.54 -8.70 2.26
CA ALA A 27 -10.74 -8.56 3.47
C ALA A 27 -11.55 -7.93 4.61
N ASP A 28 -11.31 -8.38 5.83
CA ASP A 28 -11.78 -7.72 7.03
C ASP A 28 -10.69 -6.75 7.48
N VAL A 29 -10.99 -5.46 7.54
CA VAL A 29 -10.03 -4.43 7.90
C VAL A 29 -10.56 -3.63 9.09
N GLN A 30 -9.73 -3.46 10.11
CA GLN A 30 -10.09 -2.74 11.31
C GLN A 30 -8.97 -1.77 11.71
N ARG A 31 -9.34 -0.53 11.93
CA ARG A 31 -8.44 0.49 12.47
C ARG A 31 -8.30 0.30 13.98
N VAL A 32 -7.06 0.21 14.47
CA VAL A 32 -6.79 -0.11 15.89
C VAL A 32 -6.00 0.97 16.63
N ASP A 33 -5.74 2.09 15.99
CA ASP A 33 -5.13 3.26 16.65
C ASP A 33 -6.20 4.30 17.01
N ALA A 34 -5.81 5.33 17.76
CA ALA A 34 -6.68 6.41 18.19
C ALA A 34 -6.38 7.74 17.49
N LEU A 35 -5.66 7.72 16.37
CA LEU A 35 -5.27 8.92 15.64
C LEU A 35 -6.45 9.47 14.84
N HIS A 36 -6.61 10.79 14.87
CA HIS A 36 -7.67 11.50 14.14
C HIS A 36 -7.23 11.97 12.76
N ARG A 37 -5.93 12.02 12.52
CA ARG A 37 -5.34 12.44 11.24
C ARG A 37 -4.30 11.44 10.78
N PRO A 38 -4.07 11.31 9.47
CA PRO A 38 -2.97 10.49 8.98
C PRO A 38 -1.63 10.94 9.59
N ALA A 39 -0.93 9.99 10.19
CA ALA A 39 0.35 10.21 10.85
C ALA A 39 1.07 8.89 11.07
N SER A 40 2.34 8.96 11.48
CA SER A 40 3.05 7.79 11.97
C SER A 40 2.32 7.19 13.16
N GLY A 41 2.28 5.88 13.23
CA GLY A 41 1.56 5.15 14.28
C GLY A 41 0.17 4.69 13.88
N MET A 42 -0.38 5.11 12.73
CA MET A 42 -1.61 4.53 12.21
C MET A 42 -1.45 3.03 12.07
N THR A 43 -2.42 2.28 12.55
CA THR A 43 -2.34 0.82 12.60
C THR A 43 -3.65 0.18 12.17
N TRP A 44 -3.56 -0.83 11.33
CA TRP A 44 -4.68 -1.63 10.86
C TRP A 44 -4.46 -3.09 11.17
N ASP A 45 -5.51 -3.78 11.60
CA ASP A 45 -5.55 -5.23 11.60
C ASP A 45 -6.42 -5.66 10.43
N ALA A 46 -5.91 -6.57 9.62
CA ALA A 46 -6.61 -7.09 8.45
C ALA A 46 -6.58 -8.60 8.43
N ALA A 47 -7.64 -9.22 7.93
CA ALA A 47 -7.74 -10.66 7.73
C ALA A 47 -8.32 -10.92 6.34
N PHE A 48 -7.75 -11.91 5.67
CA PHE A 48 -8.17 -12.28 4.31
C PHE A 48 -7.83 -13.74 4.03
N ASP A 49 -8.51 -14.30 3.04
CA ASP A 49 -8.25 -15.66 2.60
C ASP A 49 -7.24 -15.67 1.45
N MET A 50 -6.20 -16.45 1.59
CA MET A 50 -5.19 -16.63 0.54
C MET A 50 -4.72 -18.08 0.55
N ARG A 51 -4.75 -18.71 -0.62
CA ARG A 51 -4.32 -20.10 -0.81
C ARG A 51 -4.98 -21.08 0.17
N GLY A 52 -6.29 -20.91 0.35
CA GLY A 52 -7.11 -21.79 1.18
C GLY A 52 -6.95 -21.59 2.69
N LYS A 53 -6.21 -20.59 3.11
CA LYS A 53 -6.03 -20.25 4.52
C LYS A 53 -6.46 -18.82 4.82
N ARG A 54 -7.10 -18.62 5.97
CA ARG A 54 -7.34 -17.31 6.51
C ARG A 54 -6.04 -16.77 7.10
N ARG A 55 -5.64 -15.60 6.64
CA ARG A 55 -4.39 -14.95 7.06
C ARG A 55 -4.71 -13.64 7.76
N GLU A 56 -4.01 -13.40 8.86
CA GLU A 56 -4.13 -12.18 9.63
C GLU A 56 -2.83 -11.39 9.55
N ILE A 57 -2.95 -10.10 9.32
CA ILE A 57 -1.81 -9.19 9.25
C ILE A 57 -2.08 -7.94 10.08
N ARG A 58 -1.00 -7.34 10.57
CA ARG A 58 -1.04 -5.99 11.15
C ARG A 58 -0.18 -5.08 10.29
N VAL A 59 -0.75 -3.95 9.91
CA VAL A 59 -0.06 -2.93 9.10
C VAL A 59 0.08 -1.67 9.94
N GLU A 60 1.31 -1.18 10.05
CA GLU A 60 1.62 0.04 10.79
C GLU A 60 2.29 1.07 9.89
N MET A 61 1.84 2.32 9.98
CA MET A 61 2.51 3.45 9.34
C MET A 61 3.73 3.82 10.17
N ALA A 62 4.90 3.29 9.81
CA ALA A 62 6.15 3.51 10.52
C ALA A 62 6.73 4.90 10.24
N LYS A 63 6.48 5.46 9.07
CA LYS A 63 6.97 6.77 8.67
C LYS A 63 5.93 7.48 7.83
N PHE A 64 5.66 8.73 8.16
CA PHE A 64 4.71 9.58 7.44
C PHE A 64 5.26 11.00 7.40
N VAL A 65 5.90 11.37 6.30
CA VAL A 65 6.55 12.67 6.11
C VAL A 65 5.94 13.36 4.90
N ARG A 66 5.14 14.38 5.14
CA ARG A 66 4.49 15.15 4.08
C ARG A 66 5.52 16.04 3.37
N PRO A 67 5.46 16.14 2.06
CA PRO A 67 4.68 15.39 1.07
C PRO A 67 5.52 14.33 0.36
N THR A 68 6.56 13.78 1.00
CA THR A 68 7.63 13.04 0.32
C THR A 68 7.69 11.56 0.63
N GLU A 69 7.30 11.12 1.84
CA GLU A 69 7.56 9.75 2.26
C GLU A 69 6.45 9.11 3.06
N MET A 70 6.20 7.83 2.78
CA MET A 70 5.43 6.93 3.63
C MET A 70 6.16 5.60 3.73
N LYS A 71 6.13 4.99 4.93
CA LYS A 71 6.60 3.62 5.12
C LYS A 71 5.58 2.84 5.92
N LEU A 72 5.14 1.72 5.35
CA LEU A 72 4.24 0.77 5.99
C LEU A 72 5.01 -0.49 6.35
N VAL A 73 4.83 -0.96 7.58
CA VAL A 73 5.39 -2.23 8.05
C VAL A 73 4.24 -3.20 8.30
N THR A 74 4.30 -4.35 7.65
CA THR A 74 3.29 -5.40 7.79
C THR A 74 3.89 -6.55 8.59
N THR A 75 3.15 -7.00 9.60
CA THR A 75 3.56 -8.10 10.46
C THR A 75 2.48 -9.17 10.44
N SER A 76 2.92 -10.43 10.28
CA SER A 76 2.05 -11.60 10.40
C SER A 76 2.85 -12.74 11.01
N PRO A 77 2.19 -13.83 11.46
CA PRO A 77 2.95 -14.99 11.95
C PRO A 77 3.91 -15.52 10.88
N GLY A 78 5.20 -15.50 11.18
CA GLY A 78 6.25 -16.01 10.32
C GLY A 78 6.64 -15.15 9.13
N LEU A 79 6.05 -13.94 8.97
CA LEU A 79 6.31 -13.10 7.80
C LEU A 79 6.28 -11.63 8.19
N THR A 80 7.24 -10.86 7.70
CA THR A 80 7.19 -9.39 7.76
C THR A 80 7.34 -8.82 6.36
N GLY A 81 6.75 -7.64 6.15
CA GLY A 81 6.84 -6.94 4.89
C GLY A 81 6.96 -5.44 5.11
N ASP A 82 7.78 -4.80 4.29
CA ASP A 82 7.94 -3.35 4.30
C ASP A 82 7.51 -2.80 2.95
N MET A 83 6.74 -1.72 2.97
CA MET A 83 6.42 -0.95 1.77
C MET A 83 6.87 0.48 1.98
N GLU A 84 7.77 0.95 1.13
CA GLU A 84 8.20 2.34 1.11
C GLU A 84 7.63 3.05 -0.11
N MET A 85 7.16 4.25 0.10
CA MET A 85 6.60 5.09 -0.94
C MET A 85 7.30 6.45 -0.89
N ASP A 86 7.96 6.82 -1.97
CA ASP A 86 8.69 8.07 -2.09
C ASP A 86 8.10 8.91 -3.22
N LEU A 87 7.88 10.18 -2.96
CA LEU A 87 7.38 11.14 -3.92
C LEU A 87 8.44 12.20 -4.22
N LEU A 88 8.69 12.43 -5.50
CA LEU A 88 9.63 13.46 -5.97
C LEU A 88 8.92 14.39 -6.93
N ALA A 89 8.91 15.68 -6.63
CA ALA A 89 8.40 16.69 -7.54
C ALA A 89 9.33 16.83 -8.74
N LEU A 90 8.85 16.50 -9.93
CA LEU A 90 9.58 16.68 -11.19
C LEU A 90 9.37 18.08 -11.74
N SER A 91 8.21 18.68 -11.46
CA SER A 91 7.84 20.05 -11.77
C SER A 91 6.70 20.46 -10.84
N ARG A 92 6.17 21.65 -11.00
CA ARG A 92 5.02 22.13 -10.23
C ARG A 92 3.75 21.29 -10.45
N SER A 93 3.66 20.61 -11.60
CA SER A 93 2.47 19.86 -12.00
C SER A 93 2.71 18.36 -12.17
N ARG A 94 3.91 17.86 -11.91
CA ARG A 94 4.26 16.45 -12.12
C ARG A 94 5.04 15.89 -10.94
N THR A 95 4.72 14.66 -10.58
CA THR A 95 5.34 13.94 -9.46
C THR A 95 5.75 12.54 -9.90
N ARG A 96 6.94 12.11 -9.47
CA ARG A 96 7.35 10.72 -9.56
C ARG A 96 7.02 10.03 -8.24
N ILE A 97 6.30 8.93 -8.33
CA ILE A 97 6.00 8.06 -7.19
C ILE A 97 6.80 6.79 -7.34
N THR A 98 7.61 6.47 -6.34
CA THR A 98 8.40 5.24 -6.31
C THR A 98 7.88 4.37 -5.17
N VAL A 99 7.59 3.11 -5.45
CA VAL A 99 7.10 2.14 -4.47
C VAL A 99 8.08 0.98 -4.40
N ALA A 100 8.57 0.67 -3.21
CA ALA A 100 9.45 -0.46 -2.96
C ALA A 100 8.81 -1.40 -1.95
N LEU A 101 8.84 -2.70 -2.25
CA LEU A 101 8.28 -3.74 -1.40
C LEU A 101 9.39 -4.73 -1.02
N GLU A 102 9.46 -5.09 0.25
CA GLU A 102 10.36 -6.13 0.75
C GLU A 102 9.58 -7.09 1.64
N ILE A 103 9.73 -8.39 1.41
CA ILE A 103 9.05 -9.43 2.18
C ILE A 103 10.11 -10.35 2.79
N LYS A 104 10.03 -10.54 4.12
CA LYS A 104 10.99 -11.36 4.88
C LYS A 104 10.25 -12.53 5.55
N PRO A 105 10.49 -13.79 5.11
CA PRO A 105 9.94 -14.95 5.78
C PRO A 105 10.82 -15.32 6.99
N HIS A 106 10.18 -15.75 8.09
CA HIS A 106 10.85 -16.11 9.34
C HIS A 106 10.73 -17.59 9.72
N ASN A 107 9.94 -18.38 8.98
CA ASN A 107 9.81 -19.81 9.22
C ASN A 107 9.69 -20.56 7.90
N LEU A 108 9.71 -21.89 7.97
CA LEU A 108 9.68 -22.75 6.77
C LEU A 108 8.40 -22.56 5.96
N SER A 109 7.25 -22.51 6.64
CA SER A 109 5.95 -22.32 5.99
C SER A 109 5.90 -21.02 5.20
N ALA A 110 6.37 -19.92 5.80
CA ALA A 110 6.44 -18.62 5.13
C ALA A 110 7.44 -18.61 3.97
N ARG A 111 8.58 -19.32 4.11
CA ARG A 111 9.56 -19.46 3.02
C ARG A 111 8.97 -20.19 1.83
N LEU A 112 8.20 -21.24 2.07
CA LEU A 112 7.53 -21.98 1.01
C LEU A 112 6.49 -21.11 0.32
N LEU A 113 5.73 -20.31 1.07
CA LEU A 113 4.78 -19.37 0.51
C LEU A 113 5.48 -18.34 -0.38
N VAL A 114 6.56 -17.73 0.08
CA VAL A 114 7.33 -16.74 -0.68
C VAL A 114 7.91 -17.36 -1.94
N GLN A 115 8.46 -18.58 -1.87
CA GLN A 115 8.96 -19.27 -3.06
C GLN A 115 7.85 -19.54 -4.07
N SER A 116 6.69 -19.94 -3.60
CA SER A 116 5.51 -20.13 -4.44
C SER A 116 5.10 -18.84 -5.15
N LEU A 117 5.16 -17.70 -4.46
CA LEU A 117 4.90 -16.39 -5.06
C LEU A 117 5.98 -15.99 -6.07
N LYS A 118 7.24 -16.35 -5.83
CA LYS A 118 8.34 -16.12 -6.77
C LYS A 118 8.17 -16.88 -8.09
N LEU A 119 7.61 -18.06 -8.06
CA LEU A 119 7.30 -18.82 -9.28
C LEU A 119 6.30 -18.10 -10.17
N ALA A 120 5.43 -17.28 -9.58
CA ALA A 120 4.46 -16.44 -10.28
C ALA A 120 4.92 -14.99 -10.42
N LYS A 121 6.21 -14.70 -10.18
CA LYS A 121 6.75 -13.33 -10.10
C LYS A 121 6.39 -12.47 -11.31
N THR A 122 6.54 -13.01 -12.52
CA THR A 122 6.26 -12.25 -13.75
C THR A 122 4.81 -11.82 -13.82
N SER A 123 3.88 -12.75 -13.55
CA SER A 123 2.45 -12.50 -13.57
C SER A 123 2.04 -11.50 -12.47
N LEU A 124 2.55 -11.69 -11.25
CA LEU A 124 2.27 -10.79 -10.12
C LEU A 124 2.81 -9.39 -10.36
N THR A 125 4.03 -9.28 -10.90
CA THR A 125 4.63 -7.99 -11.24
C THR A 125 3.82 -7.25 -12.29
N LYS A 126 3.34 -7.96 -13.31
CA LYS A 126 2.47 -7.39 -14.35
C LYS A 126 1.17 -6.85 -13.76
N LYS A 127 0.51 -7.64 -12.90
CA LYS A 127 -0.73 -7.22 -12.24
C LYS A 127 -0.50 -6.01 -11.35
N PHE A 128 0.58 -6.00 -10.60
CA PHE A 128 0.94 -4.87 -9.73
C PHE A 128 1.17 -3.60 -10.52
N LYS A 129 1.97 -3.67 -11.59
CA LYS A 129 2.25 -2.53 -12.46
C LYS A 129 0.97 -1.99 -13.11
N ALA A 130 0.09 -2.86 -13.56
CA ALA A 130 -1.18 -2.46 -14.14
C ALA A 130 -2.06 -1.72 -13.13
N ARG A 131 -2.15 -2.21 -11.89
CA ARG A 131 -2.93 -1.56 -10.83
C ARG A 131 -2.36 -0.20 -10.46
N VAL A 132 -1.04 -0.09 -10.36
CA VAL A 132 -0.38 1.19 -10.06
C VAL A 132 -0.64 2.19 -11.18
N ALA A 133 -0.56 1.75 -12.44
CA ALA A 133 -0.83 2.61 -13.60
C ALA A 133 -2.29 3.08 -13.62
N ASP A 134 -3.25 2.18 -13.35
CA ASP A 134 -4.67 2.51 -13.29
C ASP A 134 -4.96 3.49 -12.16
N TYR A 135 -4.34 3.29 -11.00
CA TYR A 135 -4.50 4.19 -9.86
C TYR A 135 -3.93 5.58 -10.18
N ALA A 136 -2.77 5.65 -10.82
CA ALA A 136 -2.17 6.91 -11.24
C ALA A 136 -3.09 7.68 -12.20
N LYS A 137 -3.70 6.99 -13.16
CA LYS A 137 -4.68 7.61 -14.07
C LYS A 137 -5.91 8.11 -13.32
N SER A 138 -6.38 7.34 -12.35
CA SER A 138 -7.50 7.73 -11.50
C SER A 138 -7.18 9.01 -10.71
N MET A 139 -5.98 9.10 -10.15
CA MET A 139 -5.52 10.30 -9.44
C MET A 139 -5.48 11.51 -10.35
N GLU A 140 -4.92 11.36 -11.55
CA GLU A 140 -4.85 12.43 -12.55
C GLU A 140 -6.25 12.91 -12.94
N ALA A 141 -7.17 11.99 -13.22
CA ALA A 141 -8.55 12.31 -13.58
C ALA A 141 -9.28 13.04 -12.44
N ARG A 142 -9.11 12.59 -11.20
CA ARG A 142 -9.70 13.22 -10.01
C ARG A 142 -9.16 14.63 -9.79
N TYR A 143 -7.88 14.82 -9.98
CA TYR A 143 -7.26 16.14 -9.84
C TYR A 143 -7.76 17.14 -10.88
N GLN A 144 -7.97 16.69 -12.13
CA GLN A 144 -8.41 17.52 -13.24
C GLN A 144 -9.93 17.72 -13.30
N SER A 145 -10.69 16.92 -12.56
CA SER A 145 -12.15 17.02 -12.58
C SER A 145 -12.63 18.33 -11.97
N PRO A 146 -13.50 19.10 -12.61
CA PRO A 146 -14.13 20.26 -12.00
C PRO A 146 -15.03 19.80 -10.84
N ARG A 147 -14.99 20.51 -9.76
CA ARG A 147 -15.82 20.26 -8.59
C ARG A 147 -17.15 21.00 -8.72
#